data_cc657f42609196b731b993934d0a3ece
#
_entry.id   cc657f42609196b731b993934d0a3ece
#
_cell.length_a   1.000
_cell.length_b   1.000
_cell.length_c   1.000
_cell.angle_alpha   90.00
_cell.angle_beta   90.00
_cell.angle_gamma   90.00
#
_symmetry.space_group_name_H-M   'P 1'
#
loop_
_entity.id
_entity.type
_entity.pdbx_description
1 polymer ?
#
loop_
_entity_poly.entity_id
_entity_poly.type
_entity_poly.pdbx_seq_one_letter_code
_entity_poly.pdbx_strand_id
1 'polypeptide(L)'
;LHLSPAEKFCGLIAGKSISVAQTKLCRMAILTGMDQRVYEAANAAHLMGAQLLLCPSAFCESNSSEYFQSCSFMRCQEQPVFAISSWLTGDFMDLPFRAISGIYAPFSASKMGNGIIMQTERPTANACLTARIDLERLSQDPDLYISDINPIIEEMARKEYALARQTKPSGA
;
A
#
# COMPACT_ATOMS: atom_id res chain seq x y z
N LEU A 1 0.59 1.18 -11.56
CA LEU A 1 -0.10 0.14 -12.37
C LEU A 1 -1.59 0.41 -12.50
N HIS A 2 -2.22 0.80 -11.40
CA HIS A 2 -3.66 1.04 -11.34
C HIS A 2 -3.91 2.55 -11.32
N LEU A 3 -4.68 3.02 -12.28
CA LEU A 3 -5.04 4.44 -12.41
C LEU A 3 -6.49 4.65 -11.97
N SER A 4 -6.70 5.73 -11.23
CA SER A 4 -8.04 6.25 -10.96
C SER A 4 -8.70 6.76 -12.25
N PRO A 5 -10.04 6.92 -12.27
CA PRO A 5 -10.72 7.53 -13.42
C PRO A 5 -10.18 8.91 -13.77
N ALA A 6 -9.86 9.73 -12.76
CA ALA A 6 -9.30 11.07 -12.95
C ALA A 6 -7.91 11.03 -13.63
N GLU A 7 -7.03 10.12 -13.19
CA GLU A 7 -5.71 9.94 -13.78
C GLU A 7 -5.81 9.49 -15.25
N LYS A 8 -6.73 8.58 -15.55
CA LYS A 8 -7.00 8.15 -16.93
C LYS A 8 -7.53 9.32 -17.80
N PHE A 9 -8.42 10.11 -17.24
CA PHE A 9 -8.96 11.30 -17.91
C PHE A 9 -7.86 12.32 -18.20
N CYS A 10 -6.88 12.47 -17.32
CA CYS A 10 -5.69 13.31 -17.53
C CYS A 10 -4.67 12.71 -18.52
N GLY A 11 -4.95 11.58 -19.11
CA GLY A 11 -4.09 10.96 -20.13
C GLY A 11 -2.90 10.19 -19.55
N LEU A 12 -2.90 9.87 -18.25
CA LEU A 12 -1.86 9.02 -17.66
C LEU A 12 -1.97 7.59 -18.20
N ILE A 13 -0.83 6.97 -18.41
CA ILE A 13 -0.73 5.60 -18.89
C ILE A 13 -0.26 4.71 -17.72
N ALA A 14 -0.97 3.61 -17.51
CA ALA A 14 -0.62 2.65 -16.48
C ALA A 14 0.75 1.99 -16.77
N GLY A 15 1.58 1.90 -15.76
CA GLY A 15 2.81 1.12 -15.81
C GLY A 15 2.54 -0.37 -16.00
N LYS A 16 3.57 -1.12 -16.36
CA LYS A 16 3.46 -2.56 -16.67
C LYS A 16 4.18 -3.45 -15.65
N SER A 17 4.91 -2.87 -14.72
CA SER A 17 5.73 -3.61 -13.75
C SER A 17 5.84 -2.86 -12.43
N ILE A 18 6.11 -3.61 -11.38
CA ILE A 18 6.58 -3.10 -10.08
C ILE A 18 8.09 -3.23 -10.04
N SER A 19 8.75 -2.27 -9.43
CA SER A 19 10.20 -2.30 -9.24
C SER A 19 10.53 -2.27 -7.76
N VAL A 20 11.50 -3.10 -7.35
CA VAL A 20 12.08 -3.10 -6.02
C VAL A 20 13.50 -2.58 -6.12
N ALA A 21 13.77 -1.48 -5.45
CA ALA A 21 15.09 -0.87 -5.42
C ALA A 21 15.90 -1.40 -4.24
N GLN A 22 17.13 -1.86 -4.51
CA GLN A 22 18.09 -2.15 -3.46
C GLN A 22 18.78 -0.86 -3.05
N THR A 23 18.67 -0.49 -1.79
CA THR A 23 19.36 0.66 -1.22
C THR A 23 20.43 0.20 -0.23
N LYS A 24 21.18 1.15 0.34
CA LYS A 24 22.14 0.85 1.42
C LYS A 24 21.44 0.45 2.73
N LEU A 25 20.18 0.79 2.90
CA LEU A 25 19.43 0.54 4.13
C LEU A 25 18.57 -0.71 4.02
N CYS A 26 17.81 -0.84 2.94
CA CYS A 26 16.87 -1.95 2.73
C CYS A 26 16.45 -2.05 1.27
N ARG A 27 15.69 -3.09 0.96
CA ARG A 27 14.97 -3.23 -0.31
C ARG A 27 13.61 -2.55 -0.18
N MET A 28 13.28 -1.67 -1.12
CA MET A 28 12.03 -0.90 -1.05
C MET A 28 11.32 -0.83 -2.39
N ALA A 29 9.99 -0.73 -2.33
CA ALA A 29 9.13 -0.50 -3.48
C ALA A 29 8.28 0.76 -3.25
N ILE A 30 7.87 1.41 -4.33
CA ILE A 30 6.96 2.55 -4.29
C ILE A 30 5.61 2.10 -4.85
N LEU A 31 4.55 2.26 -4.05
CA LEU A 31 3.17 2.02 -4.43
C LEU A 31 2.37 3.32 -4.33
N THR A 32 2.13 3.97 -5.48
CA THR A 32 1.44 5.27 -5.51
C THR A 32 -0.07 5.12 -5.64
N GLY A 33 -0.80 6.05 -5.05
CA GLY A 33 -2.23 6.20 -5.28
C GLY A 33 -3.02 4.88 -5.20
N MET A 34 -3.60 4.47 -6.31
CA MET A 34 -4.43 3.27 -6.38
C MET A 34 -3.67 1.95 -6.22
N ASP A 35 -2.35 1.90 -6.48
CA ASP A 35 -1.58 0.66 -6.37
C ASP A 35 -1.52 0.13 -4.94
N GLN A 36 -1.47 1.01 -3.94
CA GLN A 36 -1.48 0.59 -2.54
C GLN A 36 -2.79 -0.08 -2.07
N ARG A 37 -3.87 0.05 -2.87
CA ARG A 37 -5.16 -0.60 -2.61
C ARG A 37 -5.22 -2.04 -3.14
N VAL A 38 -4.30 -2.38 -4.00
CA VAL A 38 -4.29 -3.67 -4.69
C VAL A 38 -3.36 -4.62 -3.94
N TYR A 39 -3.94 -5.66 -3.36
CA TYR A 39 -3.20 -6.69 -2.62
C TYR A 39 -2.04 -7.25 -3.45
N GLU A 40 -2.32 -7.60 -4.70
CA GLU A 40 -1.36 -8.22 -5.60
C GLU A 40 -0.14 -7.34 -5.88
N ALA A 41 -0.30 -6.00 -5.83
CA ALA A 41 0.80 -5.08 -6.00
C ALA A 41 1.78 -5.14 -4.81
N ALA A 42 1.27 -5.13 -3.59
CA ALA A 42 2.09 -5.27 -2.39
C ALA A 42 2.69 -6.67 -2.29
N ASN A 43 1.92 -7.71 -2.60
CA ASN A 43 2.38 -9.08 -2.60
C ASN A 43 3.52 -9.29 -3.61
N ALA A 44 3.38 -8.78 -4.83
CA ALA A 44 4.44 -8.85 -5.83
C ALA A 44 5.71 -8.13 -5.37
N ALA A 45 5.59 -6.94 -4.78
CA ALA A 45 6.71 -6.22 -4.22
C ALA A 45 7.41 -7.02 -3.10
N HIS A 46 6.62 -7.63 -2.20
CA HIS A 46 7.15 -8.50 -1.14
C HIS A 46 7.88 -9.72 -1.71
N LEU A 47 7.27 -10.46 -2.64
CA LEU A 47 7.89 -11.63 -3.28
C LEU A 47 9.18 -11.28 -4.05
N MET A 48 9.30 -10.06 -4.55
CA MET A 48 10.54 -9.50 -5.10
C MET A 48 11.53 -9.07 -4.01
N GLY A 49 11.19 -9.25 -2.73
CA GLY A 49 12.01 -9.01 -1.57
C GLY A 49 11.96 -7.59 -1.01
N ALA A 50 10.92 -6.82 -1.28
CA ALA A 50 10.73 -5.53 -0.62
C ALA A 50 10.51 -5.73 0.89
N GLN A 51 11.19 -4.93 1.69
CA GLN A 51 11.07 -4.85 3.15
C GLN A 51 10.32 -3.59 3.58
N LEU A 52 10.26 -2.60 2.70
CA LEU A 52 9.64 -1.30 2.93
C LEU A 52 8.82 -0.88 1.73
N LEU A 53 7.57 -0.51 1.95
CA LEU A 53 6.70 0.11 0.97
C LEU A 53 6.65 1.63 1.22
N LEU A 54 6.93 2.41 0.19
CA LEU A 54 6.73 3.85 0.20
C LEU A 54 5.45 4.16 -0.55
N CYS A 55 4.48 4.77 0.14
CA CYS A 55 3.13 4.99 -0.34
C CYS A 55 2.77 6.49 -0.40
N PRO A 56 3.37 7.26 -1.33
CA PRO A 56 2.99 8.66 -1.53
C PRO A 56 1.61 8.73 -2.18
N SER A 57 0.74 9.63 -1.68
CA SER A 57 -0.65 9.68 -2.11
C SER A 57 -1.24 11.08 -2.03
N ALA A 58 -2.18 11.37 -2.93
CA ALA A 58 -2.97 12.58 -2.94
C ALA A 58 -4.40 12.25 -3.38
N PHE A 59 -5.34 12.31 -2.44
CA PHE A 59 -6.75 12.14 -2.73
C PHE A 59 -7.54 13.29 -2.11
N CYS A 60 -8.46 13.86 -2.86
CA CYS A 60 -9.35 14.88 -2.34
C CYS A 60 -10.48 14.25 -1.49
N GLU A 61 -11.13 15.05 -0.67
CA GLU A 61 -12.06 14.66 0.41
C GLU A 61 -13.31 13.88 -0.04
N SER A 62 -13.61 13.85 -1.33
CA SER A 62 -14.74 13.08 -1.86
C SER A 62 -14.61 11.57 -1.66
N ASN A 63 -13.40 11.09 -1.34
CA ASN A 63 -13.14 9.71 -0.99
C ASN A 63 -12.81 9.64 0.50
N SER A 64 -13.51 8.84 1.29
CA SER A 64 -13.27 8.76 2.72
C SER A 64 -11.79 8.52 3.02
N SER A 65 -11.17 9.47 3.71
CA SER A 65 -9.73 9.41 4.03
C SER A 65 -9.36 8.14 4.80
N GLU A 66 -10.27 7.64 5.63
CA GLU A 66 -10.12 6.41 6.41
C GLU A 66 -9.93 5.17 5.54
N TYR A 67 -10.64 5.10 4.43
CA TYR A 67 -10.53 3.96 3.52
C TYR A 67 -9.13 3.86 2.89
N PHE A 68 -8.54 4.99 2.49
CA PHE A 68 -7.21 5.02 1.89
C PHE A 68 -6.10 4.86 2.93
N GLN A 69 -6.30 5.34 4.13
CA GLN A 69 -5.37 5.14 5.25
C GLN A 69 -5.20 3.66 5.58
N SER A 70 -6.29 2.91 5.56
CA SER A 70 -6.25 1.47 5.82
C SER A 70 -5.47 0.68 4.79
N CYS A 71 -5.29 1.18 3.57
CA CYS A 71 -4.63 0.41 2.51
C CYS A 71 -3.18 0.07 2.83
N SER A 72 -2.34 1.05 3.12
CA SER A 72 -0.93 0.82 3.48
C SER A 72 -0.80 0.04 4.78
N PHE A 73 -1.65 0.34 5.76
CA PHE A 73 -1.70 -0.39 7.02
C PHE A 73 -2.04 -1.86 6.80
N MET A 74 -3.09 -2.14 6.01
CA MET A 74 -3.50 -3.52 5.72
C MET A 74 -2.40 -4.29 4.98
N ARG A 75 -1.68 -3.64 4.07
CA ARG A 75 -0.56 -4.30 3.35
C ARG A 75 0.50 -4.82 4.30
N CYS A 76 0.78 -4.10 5.40
CA CYS A 76 1.71 -4.55 6.44
C CYS A 76 1.17 -5.73 7.26
N GLN A 77 -0.15 -5.92 7.31
CA GLN A 77 -0.74 -7.05 8.04
C GLN A 77 -0.84 -8.30 7.17
N GLU A 78 -0.87 -8.13 5.86
CA GLU A 78 -0.96 -9.23 4.89
C GLU A 78 0.42 -9.69 4.41
N GLN A 79 1.42 -8.82 4.50
CA GLN A 79 2.80 -9.07 4.05
C GLN A 79 3.79 -8.65 5.12
N PRO A 80 4.90 -9.36 5.33
CA PRO A 80 5.94 -8.99 6.29
C PRO A 80 6.77 -7.81 5.75
N VAL A 81 6.16 -6.64 5.67
CA VAL A 81 6.78 -5.39 5.20
C VAL A 81 6.42 -4.24 6.13
N PHE A 82 7.30 -3.25 6.21
CA PHE A 82 6.96 -1.93 6.74
C PHE A 82 6.35 -1.06 5.65
N ALA A 83 5.54 -0.07 6.03
CA ALA A 83 5.04 0.93 5.10
C ALA A 83 5.18 2.34 5.65
N ILE A 84 5.55 3.27 4.78
CA ILE A 84 5.52 4.71 5.03
C ILE A 84 4.49 5.31 4.09
N SER A 85 3.39 5.78 4.67
CA SER A 85 2.30 6.42 3.94
C SER A 85 2.40 7.93 4.12
N SER A 86 2.64 8.64 3.02
CA SER A 86 2.75 10.11 3.00
C SER A 86 1.63 10.67 2.13
N TRP A 87 0.71 11.40 2.76
CA TRP A 87 -0.45 11.96 2.11
C TRP A 87 -0.35 13.47 1.95
N LEU A 88 -0.77 13.97 0.80
CA LEU A 88 -0.98 15.39 0.61
C LEU A 88 -2.10 15.86 1.54
N THR A 89 -1.86 16.96 2.25
CA THR A 89 -2.85 17.61 3.11
C THR A 89 -2.91 19.10 2.81
N GLY A 90 -4.04 19.73 3.07
CA GLY A 90 -4.27 21.15 2.79
C GLY A 90 -5.21 21.37 1.62
N ASP A 91 -5.34 22.62 1.20
CA ASP A 91 -6.15 22.99 0.05
C ASP A 91 -5.23 23.28 -1.14
N PHE A 92 -5.43 22.59 -2.23
CA PHE A 92 -4.66 22.74 -3.44
C PHE A 92 -5.59 22.79 -4.66
N MET A 93 -5.51 23.85 -5.45
CA MET A 93 -6.38 24.11 -6.61
C MET A 93 -7.88 24.02 -6.24
N ASP A 94 -8.26 24.65 -5.14
CA ASP A 94 -9.64 24.63 -4.57
C ASP A 94 -10.18 23.24 -4.20
N LEU A 95 -9.30 22.23 -4.14
CA LEU A 95 -9.65 20.90 -3.70
C LEU A 95 -9.08 20.65 -2.29
N PRO A 96 -9.92 20.23 -1.33
CA PRO A 96 -9.46 19.88 0.00
C PRO A 96 -8.82 18.49 0.02
N PHE A 97 -7.60 18.39 0.52
CA PHE A 97 -6.90 17.15 0.79
C PHE A 97 -6.85 16.91 2.30
N ARG A 98 -7.38 15.80 2.74
CA ARG A 98 -7.52 15.46 4.16
C ARG A 98 -7.16 13.98 4.33
N ALA A 99 -6.03 13.71 4.98
CA ALA A 99 -5.61 12.35 5.22
C ALA A 99 -4.62 12.25 6.38
N ILE A 100 -4.46 11.07 6.93
CA ILE A 100 -3.48 10.76 7.97
C ILE A 100 -2.28 10.06 7.34
N SER A 101 -1.11 10.67 7.48
CA SER A 101 0.17 10.04 7.14
C SER A 101 0.63 9.15 8.28
N GLY A 102 1.35 8.08 7.97
CA GLY A 102 1.78 7.15 9.01
C GLY A 102 2.95 6.27 8.62
N ILE A 103 3.56 5.68 9.64
CA ILE A 103 4.57 4.64 9.55
C ILE A 103 3.97 3.39 10.19
N TYR A 104 3.85 2.34 9.41
CA TYR A 104 3.15 1.12 9.77
C TYR A 104 4.09 -0.09 9.73
N ALA A 105 3.74 -1.10 10.49
CA ALA A 105 4.47 -2.35 10.62
C ALA A 105 3.50 -3.51 10.70
N PRO A 106 3.94 -4.75 10.49
CA PRO A 106 3.24 -5.93 10.97
C PRO A 106 2.92 -5.82 12.47
N PHE A 107 1.83 -6.41 12.92
CA PHE A 107 1.49 -6.44 14.34
C PHE A 107 2.64 -6.94 15.21
N SER A 108 3.28 -8.04 14.80
CA SER A 108 4.43 -8.64 15.48
C SER A 108 5.66 -7.73 15.56
N ALA A 109 5.85 -6.85 14.57
CA ALA A 109 6.99 -5.94 14.49
C ALA A 109 6.74 -4.59 15.18
N SER A 110 5.49 -4.28 15.57
CA SER A 110 5.15 -3.04 16.27
C SER A 110 5.26 -3.20 17.79
N LYS A 111 5.74 -2.17 18.48
CA LYS A 111 5.93 -2.23 19.95
C LYS A 111 4.64 -2.46 20.74
N MET A 112 3.54 -1.91 20.25
CA MET A 112 2.23 -2.00 20.90
C MET A 112 1.37 -3.14 20.35
N GLY A 113 1.86 -3.90 19.39
CA GLY A 113 1.09 -4.96 18.72
C GLY A 113 -0.10 -4.46 17.90
N ASN A 114 -0.16 -3.17 17.60
CA ASN A 114 -1.27 -2.55 16.88
C ASN A 114 -0.95 -2.17 15.43
N GLY A 115 0.27 -2.49 14.95
CA GLY A 115 0.70 -2.21 13.59
C GLY A 115 1.03 -0.74 13.29
N ILE A 116 0.87 0.16 14.25
CA ILE A 116 1.14 1.60 14.08
C ILE A 116 2.43 1.93 14.84
N ILE A 117 3.45 2.40 14.11
CA ILE A 117 4.67 2.93 14.72
C ILE A 117 4.47 4.41 15.05
N MET A 118 3.96 5.17 14.09
CA MET A 118 3.66 6.59 14.23
C MET A 118 2.64 7.02 13.17
N GLN A 119 1.80 7.98 13.50
CA GLN A 119 0.89 8.58 12.54
C GLN A 119 0.59 10.04 12.93
N THR A 120 0.10 10.84 11.98
CA THR A 120 -0.40 12.18 12.27
C THR A 120 -1.70 12.10 13.06
N GLU A 121 -1.88 12.99 14.02
CA GLU A 121 -3.06 12.99 14.89
C GLU A 121 -4.34 13.45 14.16
N ARG A 122 -4.17 14.30 13.14
CA ARG A 122 -5.29 14.91 12.42
C ARG A 122 -5.06 14.88 10.91
N PRO A 123 -6.13 14.77 10.11
CA PRO A 123 -6.04 14.75 8.65
C PRO A 123 -5.52 16.03 8.01
N THR A 124 -5.43 17.13 8.76
CA THR A 124 -5.03 18.47 8.27
C THR A 124 -3.64 18.88 8.74
N ALA A 125 -2.94 18.00 9.47
CA ALA A 125 -1.65 18.37 10.04
C ALA A 125 -0.54 18.34 9.00
N ASN A 126 0.15 19.48 8.83
CA ASN A 126 1.48 19.49 8.22
C ASN A 126 2.46 18.97 9.28
N ALA A 127 2.96 17.76 9.07
CA ALA A 127 3.82 17.11 10.04
C ALA A 127 4.97 16.37 9.35
N CYS A 128 6.09 16.30 10.05
CA CYS A 128 7.19 15.41 9.73
C CYS A 128 7.21 14.29 10.76
N LEU A 129 6.96 13.05 10.33
CA LEU A 129 7.02 11.88 11.19
C LEU A 129 8.41 11.26 11.08
N THR A 130 9.01 10.95 12.22
CA THR A 130 10.30 10.27 12.28
C THR A 130 10.23 9.11 13.26
N ALA A 131 10.60 7.91 12.79
CA ALA A 131 10.64 6.73 13.62
C ALA A 131 11.84 5.84 13.26
N ARG A 132 12.28 5.07 14.22
CA ARG A 132 13.25 3.99 14.01
C ARG A 132 12.49 2.70 13.76
N ILE A 133 12.78 2.03 12.64
CA ILE A 133 12.25 0.71 12.30
C ILE A 133 13.38 -0.32 12.41
N ASP A 134 13.01 -1.52 12.82
CA ASP A 134 13.91 -2.66 12.96
C ASP A 134 13.52 -3.71 11.92
N LEU A 135 14.28 -3.78 10.84
CA LEU A 135 13.99 -4.67 9.72
C LEU A 135 14.17 -6.16 10.05
N GLU A 136 14.97 -6.47 11.08
CA GLU A 136 15.19 -7.86 11.50
C GLU A 136 13.91 -8.50 12.06
N ARG A 137 12.99 -7.68 12.56
CA ARG A 137 11.69 -8.15 13.06
C ARG A 137 10.78 -8.71 11.98
N LEU A 138 11.01 -8.41 10.70
CA LEU A 138 10.22 -8.98 9.60
C LEU A 138 10.43 -10.49 9.44
N SER A 139 11.55 -11.02 9.91
CA SER A 139 11.91 -12.44 9.78
C SER A 139 11.50 -13.29 10.98
N GLN A 140 10.96 -12.68 12.06
CA GLN A 140 10.73 -13.36 13.32
C GLN A 140 9.39 -14.10 13.42
N ASP A 141 8.51 -13.93 12.44
CA ASP A 141 7.19 -14.54 12.47
C ASP A 141 6.78 -15.06 11.08
N PRO A 142 7.40 -16.17 10.63
CA PRO A 142 7.11 -16.73 9.31
C PRO A 142 5.70 -17.35 9.21
N ASP A 143 5.07 -17.69 10.33
CA ASP A 143 3.81 -18.44 10.34
C ASP A 143 2.56 -17.57 10.13
N LEU A 144 2.70 -16.24 10.26
CA LEU A 144 1.58 -15.30 10.11
C LEU A 144 1.31 -14.87 8.67
N TYR A 145 2.23 -15.17 7.76
CA TYR A 145 2.12 -14.68 6.41
C TYR A 145 1.84 -15.81 5.42
N ILE A 146 1.01 -15.49 4.47
CA ILE A 146 0.51 -16.38 3.41
C ILE A 146 1.64 -16.76 2.41
N SER A 147 2.85 -17.03 2.89
CA SER A 147 3.90 -17.60 2.04
C SER A 147 3.59 -19.02 1.59
N ASP A 148 2.72 -19.72 2.33
CA ASP A 148 2.25 -21.06 2.03
C ASP A 148 0.78 -21.06 1.56
N ILE A 149 0.47 -20.20 0.59
CA ILE A 149 -0.84 -20.29 -0.06
C ILE A 149 -0.95 -21.66 -0.70
N ASN A 150 -2.02 -22.38 -0.33
CA ASN A 150 -2.35 -23.62 -1.00
C ASN A 150 -2.44 -23.39 -2.52
N PRO A 151 -1.63 -24.08 -3.34
CA PRO A 151 -1.59 -23.86 -4.78
C PRO A 151 -2.98 -23.99 -5.46
N ILE A 152 -3.86 -24.78 -4.87
CA ILE A 152 -5.25 -24.94 -5.36
C ILE A 152 -6.02 -23.61 -5.24
N ILE A 153 -5.85 -22.88 -4.12
CA ILE A 153 -6.54 -21.59 -3.92
C ILE A 153 -6.00 -20.56 -4.92
N GLU A 154 -4.71 -20.55 -5.15
CA GLU A 154 -4.10 -19.65 -6.14
C GLU A 154 -4.62 -19.94 -7.55
N GLU A 155 -4.71 -21.22 -7.92
CA GLU A 155 -5.26 -21.63 -9.23
C GLU A 155 -6.75 -21.24 -9.36
N MET A 156 -7.56 -21.47 -8.32
CA MET A 156 -8.96 -21.06 -8.29
C MET A 156 -9.09 -19.54 -8.46
N ALA A 157 -8.35 -18.75 -7.69
CA ALA A 157 -8.38 -17.30 -7.79
C ALA A 157 -8.00 -16.82 -9.20
N ARG A 158 -6.99 -17.41 -9.81
CA ARG A 158 -6.55 -17.09 -11.17
C ARG A 158 -7.64 -17.38 -12.21
N LYS A 159 -8.35 -18.51 -12.08
CA LYS A 159 -9.50 -18.86 -12.94
C LYS A 159 -10.65 -17.87 -12.79
N GLU A 160 -11.03 -17.53 -11.55
CA GLU A 160 -12.11 -16.59 -11.28
C GLU A 160 -11.78 -15.16 -11.76
N TYR A 161 -10.54 -14.69 -11.60
CA TYR A 161 -10.10 -13.42 -12.18
C TYR A 161 -10.19 -13.41 -13.71
N ALA A 162 -9.87 -14.52 -14.37
CA ALA A 162 -9.98 -14.63 -15.82
C ALA A 162 -11.45 -14.56 -16.28
N LEU A 163 -12.35 -15.26 -15.59
CA LEU A 163 -13.80 -15.23 -15.85
C LEU A 163 -14.38 -13.83 -15.61
N ALA A 164 -14.06 -13.21 -14.49
CA ALA A 164 -14.53 -11.87 -14.15
C ALA A 164 -14.12 -10.80 -15.16
N ARG A 165 -12.96 -10.95 -15.81
CA ARG A 165 -12.51 -10.06 -16.88
C ARG A 165 -13.31 -10.23 -18.18
N GLN A 166 -13.77 -11.46 -18.47
CA GLN A 166 -14.57 -11.75 -19.66
C GLN A 166 -16.02 -11.26 -19.54
N THR A 167 -16.52 -11.17 -18.31
CA THR A 167 -17.91 -10.76 -18.01
C THR A 167 -18.08 -9.24 -17.82
N LYS A 168 -16.99 -8.47 -17.70
CA LYS A 168 -17.10 -7.01 -17.67
C LYS A 168 -17.44 -6.49 -19.05
N PRO A 169 -18.55 -5.73 -19.22
CA PRO A 169 -18.84 -5.06 -20.47
C PRO A 169 -17.66 -4.14 -20.83
N SER A 170 -17.20 -4.25 -22.06
CA SER A 170 -16.20 -3.38 -22.65
C SER A 170 -16.77 -1.95 -22.68
N GLY A 171 -16.48 -1.11 -21.68
CA GLY A 171 -16.92 0.27 -21.69
C GLY A 171 -17.42 0.86 -20.36
N ALA A 172 -16.89 0.44 -19.21
CA ALA A 172 -17.09 1.14 -17.95
C ALA A 172 -15.82 1.87 -17.52
#